data_5e8fec1f771027b657f65cb865b34f4b
#
_entry.id   5e8fec1f771027b657f65cb865b34f4b
#
_cell.length_a   1.000
_cell.length_b   1.000
_cell.length_c   1.000
_cell.angle_alpha   90.00
_cell.angle_beta   90.00
_cell.angle_gamma   90.00
#
_symmetry.space_group_name_H-M   'P 1'
#
loop_
_entity.id
_entity.type
_entity.pdbx_description
1 polymer ?
#
loop_
_entity_poly.entity_id
_entity_poly.type
_entity_poly.pdbx_seq_one_letter_code
_entity_poly.pdbx_strand_id
1 'polypeptide(L)'
;MNVQNRGCIRRLSFRTLRAAWKRNAIAVIAIALTALLFTSLFTVALSINSSYETYTFRQIGGYCHGTFKEVSEAQAQAIAAHPKVKAVGKRTTIGFLDTGVFAKVPAEVSFMDDNCAAWSYARPQTGHAPKSGKEVTMDTGALKLLGVEPKLGAQITLTFTVGDKSQTAYEKTDTFTLAGWWEYDELSPVHYINISQKYAQAVQAEAAAAGLKPFRTDLNVMLAFPVDIRGQMERVDSDLGYSWEPDGGENVVRIGVNWGYTSARLGESVDVATVLAGIAFLVLIVFTGYLIIYNIFQISVTGDIRYYGLLKTIGVTPRQLRRIIRWQAILLWAAGLPLGLLLGYGVGAGMTPVVMARTTFGAGVSTVSTSPLISLA
;
A
#
# COMPACT_ATOMS: atom_id res chain seq x y z
N MET A 1 34.88 -44.68 -21.30
CA MET A 1 34.05 -44.95 -20.09
C MET A 1 33.59 -43.65 -19.49
N ASN A 2 32.31 -43.41 -19.49
CA ASN A 2 31.71 -42.18 -18.94
C ASN A 2 31.22 -42.48 -17.51
N VAL A 3 32.14 -42.54 -16.56
CA VAL A 3 31.79 -42.83 -15.15
C VAL A 3 31.18 -41.58 -14.53
N GLN A 4 29.86 -41.53 -14.54
CA GLN A 4 29.09 -40.49 -13.86
C GLN A 4 28.96 -40.78 -12.35
N ASN A 5 30.03 -40.65 -11.59
CA ASN A 5 30.00 -40.83 -10.14
C ASN A 5 29.62 -39.51 -9.44
N ARG A 6 28.30 -39.18 -9.44
CA ARG A 6 27.75 -37.94 -8.81
C ARG A 6 28.09 -37.85 -7.31
N GLY A 7 28.14 -39.01 -6.62
CA GLY A 7 28.45 -39.07 -5.19
C GLY A 7 29.92 -38.71 -4.88
N CYS A 8 30.82 -39.16 -5.73
CA CYS A 8 32.26 -38.86 -5.59
C CYS A 8 32.56 -37.35 -5.82
N ILE A 9 31.94 -36.76 -6.86
CA ILE A 9 32.05 -35.31 -7.14
C ILE A 9 31.55 -34.48 -5.97
N ARG A 10 30.41 -34.82 -5.38
CA ARG A 10 29.85 -34.11 -4.24
C ARG A 10 30.72 -34.22 -2.99
N ARG A 11 31.24 -35.42 -2.67
CA ARG A 11 32.14 -35.63 -1.56
C ARG A 11 33.46 -34.87 -1.74
N LEU A 12 34.01 -34.90 -2.96
CA LEU A 12 35.24 -34.17 -3.30
C LEU A 12 35.03 -32.66 -3.14
N SER A 13 33.97 -32.11 -3.69
CA SER A 13 33.62 -30.69 -3.54
C SER A 13 33.52 -30.26 -2.07
N PHE A 14 32.86 -31.07 -1.23
CA PHE A 14 32.72 -30.75 0.20
C PHE A 14 34.08 -30.83 0.96
N ARG A 15 34.91 -31.85 0.68
CA ARG A 15 36.23 -31.95 1.29
C ARG A 15 37.18 -30.81 0.88
N THR A 16 37.14 -30.41 -0.38
CA THR A 16 37.92 -29.27 -0.88
C THR A 16 37.47 -27.95 -0.22
N LEU A 17 36.16 -27.73 -0.09
CA LEU A 17 35.62 -26.56 0.62
C LEU A 17 36.10 -26.51 2.06
N ARG A 18 36.08 -27.64 2.77
CA ARG A 18 36.53 -27.70 4.16
C ARG A 18 38.06 -27.51 4.29
N ALA A 19 38.84 -28.00 3.35
CA ALA A 19 40.29 -27.81 3.35
C ALA A 19 40.68 -26.34 3.15
N ALA A 20 39.94 -25.58 2.35
CA ALA A 20 40.17 -24.17 2.07
C ALA A 20 39.21 -23.24 2.85
N TRP A 21 38.85 -23.61 4.10
CA TRP A 21 37.78 -22.96 4.86
C TRP A 21 37.94 -21.44 5.04
N LYS A 22 39.19 -20.95 5.30
CA LYS A 22 39.49 -19.52 5.48
C LYS A 22 39.11 -18.69 4.24
N ARG A 23 39.52 -19.18 3.06
CA ARG A 23 39.21 -18.53 1.78
C ARG A 23 37.71 -18.61 1.46
N ASN A 24 37.08 -19.75 1.69
CA ASN A 24 35.68 -19.95 1.46
C ASN A 24 34.83 -19.12 2.43
N ALA A 25 35.27 -18.90 3.67
CA ALA A 25 34.62 -17.97 4.61
C ALA A 25 34.64 -16.54 4.07
N ILE A 26 35.77 -16.09 3.48
CA ILE A 26 35.84 -14.77 2.84
C ILE A 26 34.82 -14.66 1.69
N ALA A 27 34.73 -15.72 0.85
CA ALA A 27 33.73 -15.73 -0.24
C ALA A 27 32.30 -15.72 0.27
N VAL A 28 31.99 -16.47 1.33
CA VAL A 28 30.65 -16.45 1.97
C VAL A 28 30.33 -15.07 2.55
N ILE A 29 31.29 -14.46 3.27
CA ILE A 29 31.11 -13.11 3.83
C ILE A 29 30.90 -12.10 2.71
N ALA A 30 31.65 -12.18 1.61
CA ALA A 30 31.49 -11.25 0.50
C ALA A 30 30.14 -11.41 -0.21
N ILE A 31 29.66 -12.64 -0.42
CA ILE A 31 28.32 -12.91 -0.93
C ILE A 31 27.27 -12.35 0.04
N ALA A 32 27.44 -12.60 1.33
CA ALA A 32 26.53 -12.11 2.37
C ALA A 32 26.50 -10.58 2.43
N LEU A 33 27.66 -9.90 2.35
CA LEU A 33 27.74 -8.43 2.33
C LEU A 33 27.09 -7.84 1.08
N THR A 34 27.29 -8.47 -0.08
CA THR A 34 26.63 -8.04 -1.32
C THR A 34 25.12 -8.19 -1.20
N ALA A 35 24.62 -9.34 -0.76
CA ALA A 35 23.20 -9.56 -0.53
C ALA A 35 22.64 -8.63 0.54
N LEU A 36 23.37 -8.37 1.62
CA LEU A 36 23.01 -7.40 2.68
C LEU A 36 22.82 -6.01 2.08
N LEU A 37 23.79 -5.53 1.30
CA LEU A 37 23.75 -4.20 0.70
C LEU A 37 22.49 -4.03 -0.18
N PHE A 38 22.23 -4.96 -1.09
CA PHE A 38 21.07 -4.90 -1.96
C PHE A 38 19.76 -5.04 -1.18
N THR A 39 19.68 -6.02 -0.28
CA THR A 39 18.47 -6.22 0.52
C THR A 39 18.16 -5.00 1.39
N SER A 40 19.14 -4.41 2.05
CA SER A 40 18.92 -3.20 2.86
C SER A 40 18.48 -2.01 2.00
N LEU A 41 19.11 -1.80 0.84
CA LEU A 41 18.74 -0.73 -0.09
C LEU A 41 17.30 -0.89 -0.58
N PHE A 42 16.92 -2.10 -1.04
CA PHE A 42 15.56 -2.37 -1.50
C PHE A 42 14.53 -2.29 -0.36
N THR A 43 14.88 -2.78 0.85
CA THR A 43 14.01 -2.64 2.02
C THR A 43 13.71 -1.19 2.32
N VAL A 44 14.72 -0.33 2.36
CA VAL A 44 14.55 1.11 2.61
C VAL A 44 13.74 1.75 1.49
N ALA A 45 14.06 1.49 0.23
CA ALA A 45 13.37 2.08 -0.93
C ALA A 45 11.88 1.69 -0.96
N LEU A 46 11.56 0.40 -0.77
CA LEU A 46 10.18 -0.08 -0.74
C LEU A 46 9.43 0.41 0.51
N SER A 47 10.13 0.56 1.64
CA SER A 47 9.53 1.10 2.87
C SER A 47 9.22 2.59 2.74
N ILE A 48 10.08 3.38 2.08
CA ILE A 48 9.79 4.79 1.75
C ILE A 48 8.53 4.87 0.89
N ASN A 49 8.43 4.05 -0.16
CA ASN A 49 7.25 4.03 -1.03
C ASN A 49 5.99 3.66 -0.25
N SER A 50 6.02 2.59 0.54
CA SER A 50 4.88 2.14 1.36
C SER A 50 4.47 3.19 2.42
N SER A 51 5.44 3.86 3.04
CA SER A 51 5.17 4.94 4.00
C SER A 51 4.55 6.15 3.30
N TYR A 52 5.05 6.50 2.13
CA TYR A 52 4.51 7.59 1.32
C TYR A 52 3.06 7.30 0.87
N GLU A 53 2.77 6.07 0.42
CA GLU A 53 1.41 5.64 0.10
C GLU A 53 0.49 5.77 1.31
N THR A 54 0.90 5.24 2.47
CA THR A 54 0.13 5.33 3.71
C THR A 54 -0.12 6.77 4.13
N TYR A 55 0.89 7.63 4.06
CA TYR A 55 0.77 9.06 4.33
C TYR A 55 -0.26 9.72 3.40
N THR A 56 -0.17 9.44 2.10
CA THR A 56 -1.08 9.99 1.09
C THR A 56 -2.51 9.48 1.28
N PHE A 57 -2.70 8.19 1.60
CA PHE A 57 -4.02 7.64 1.90
C PHE A 57 -4.68 8.33 3.10
N ARG A 58 -3.90 8.61 4.15
CA ARG A 58 -4.41 9.35 5.32
C ARG A 58 -4.77 10.79 4.97
N GLN A 59 -3.96 11.47 4.15
CA GLN A 59 -4.25 12.83 3.67
C GLN A 59 -5.45 12.90 2.72
N ILE A 60 -5.68 11.89 1.90
CA ILE A 60 -6.84 11.81 0.98
C ILE A 60 -8.11 11.39 1.76
N GLY A 61 -7.95 10.83 2.95
CA GLY A 61 -9.04 10.34 3.79
C GLY A 61 -9.48 8.90 3.48
N GLY A 62 -8.60 8.09 2.84
CA GLY A 62 -8.91 6.68 2.64
C GLY A 62 -7.98 5.95 1.68
N TYR A 63 -8.03 4.62 1.73
CA TYR A 63 -7.19 3.73 0.90
C TYR A 63 -7.98 2.91 -0.13
N CYS A 64 -9.26 3.24 -0.41
CA CYS A 64 -9.97 2.66 -1.55
C CYS A 64 -9.25 2.98 -2.86
N HIS A 65 -9.39 2.13 -3.88
CA HIS A 65 -8.74 2.35 -5.18
C HIS A 65 -9.30 3.56 -5.92
N GLY A 66 -10.61 3.76 -5.81
CA GLY A 66 -11.29 4.90 -6.42
C GLY A 66 -12.73 5.01 -5.95
N THR A 67 -13.41 6.01 -6.45
CA THR A 67 -14.79 6.36 -6.07
C THR A 67 -15.59 6.68 -7.31
N PHE A 68 -16.74 6.05 -7.49
CA PHE A 68 -17.79 6.50 -8.40
C PHE A 68 -18.67 7.48 -7.65
N LYS A 69 -18.70 8.73 -8.12
CA LYS A 69 -19.32 9.84 -7.40
C LYS A 69 -20.75 10.07 -7.82
N GLU A 70 -21.58 10.43 -6.85
CA GLU A 70 -22.98 10.84 -7.07
C GLU A 70 -23.83 9.78 -7.77
N VAL A 71 -23.59 8.52 -7.42
CA VAL A 71 -24.30 7.37 -8.01
C VAL A 71 -25.73 7.26 -7.43
N SER A 72 -26.66 6.86 -8.29
CA SER A 72 -27.98 6.38 -7.86
C SER A 72 -27.89 4.98 -7.26
N GLU A 73 -28.94 4.53 -6.57
CA GLU A 73 -28.97 3.19 -5.98
C GLU A 73 -28.86 2.09 -7.05
N ALA A 74 -29.50 2.28 -8.21
CA ALA A 74 -29.42 1.34 -9.33
C ALA A 74 -28.00 1.25 -9.93
N GLN A 75 -27.35 2.42 -10.11
CA GLN A 75 -25.96 2.49 -10.58
C GLN A 75 -25.03 1.82 -9.57
N ALA A 76 -25.20 2.09 -8.27
CA ALA A 76 -24.37 1.47 -7.23
C ALA A 76 -24.46 -0.05 -7.23
N GLN A 77 -25.68 -0.61 -7.40
CA GLN A 77 -25.89 -2.06 -7.51
C GLN A 77 -25.25 -2.65 -8.78
N ALA A 78 -25.42 -1.98 -9.92
CA ALA A 78 -24.82 -2.43 -11.18
C ALA A 78 -23.27 -2.44 -11.11
N ILE A 79 -22.67 -1.36 -10.57
CA ILE A 79 -21.21 -1.27 -10.39
C ILE A 79 -20.72 -2.34 -9.41
N ALA A 80 -21.42 -2.55 -8.29
CA ALA A 80 -21.06 -3.57 -7.29
C ALA A 80 -21.08 -5.01 -7.84
N ALA A 81 -21.96 -5.28 -8.80
CA ALA A 81 -22.08 -6.59 -9.46
C ALA A 81 -21.03 -6.81 -10.56
N HIS A 82 -20.28 -5.79 -10.95
CA HIS A 82 -19.35 -5.87 -12.06
C HIS A 82 -18.10 -6.73 -11.74
N PRO A 83 -17.64 -7.65 -12.63
CA PRO A 83 -16.56 -8.60 -12.33
C PRO A 83 -15.20 -7.98 -11.95
N LYS A 84 -14.91 -6.76 -12.40
CA LYS A 84 -13.68 -6.01 -12.05
C LYS A 84 -13.74 -5.43 -10.65
N VAL A 85 -14.91 -5.27 -10.05
CA VAL A 85 -15.11 -4.72 -8.72
C VAL A 85 -15.09 -5.86 -7.69
N LYS A 86 -14.12 -5.81 -6.80
CA LYS A 86 -13.92 -6.83 -5.76
C LYS A 86 -14.78 -6.57 -4.52
N ALA A 87 -14.90 -5.30 -4.15
CA ALA A 87 -15.68 -4.88 -3.00
C ALA A 87 -16.07 -3.40 -3.16
N VAL A 88 -17.16 -3.02 -2.53
CA VAL A 88 -17.68 -1.66 -2.53
C VAL A 88 -17.91 -1.16 -1.10
N GLY A 89 -17.82 0.15 -0.92
CA GLY A 89 -18.17 0.85 0.31
C GLY A 89 -18.99 2.09 -0.01
N LYS A 90 -20.16 2.23 0.60
CA LYS A 90 -21.12 3.30 0.33
C LYS A 90 -20.96 4.43 1.35
N ARG A 91 -20.90 5.67 0.86
CA ARG A 91 -20.93 6.88 1.66
C ARG A 91 -22.03 7.79 1.16
N THR A 92 -22.92 8.22 2.05
CA THR A 92 -23.94 9.22 1.76
C THR A 92 -23.73 10.43 2.66
N THR A 93 -23.26 11.54 2.09
CA THR A 93 -23.01 12.79 2.80
C THR A 93 -24.29 13.59 2.89
N ILE A 94 -24.71 13.94 4.11
CA ILE A 94 -25.94 14.70 4.34
C ILE A 94 -25.69 16.18 4.66
N GLY A 95 -24.49 16.52 5.12
CA GLY A 95 -24.16 17.90 5.46
C GLY A 95 -22.77 18.08 6.05
N PHE A 96 -22.47 19.32 6.45
CA PHE A 96 -21.19 19.74 6.94
C PHE A 96 -21.30 20.65 8.16
N LEU A 97 -20.28 20.58 9.04
CA LEU A 97 -19.98 21.59 10.06
C LEU A 97 -18.66 22.26 9.65
N ASP A 98 -18.70 23.48 9.21
CA ASP A 98 -17.54 24.24 8.73
C ASP A 98 -17.43 25.63 9.38
N THR A 99 -18.19 25.84 10.45
CA THR A 99 -18.21 27.08 11.24
C THR A 99 -17.82 26.81 12.70
N GLY A 100 -17.61 27.87 13.48
CA GLY A 100 -17.29 27.76 14.89
C GLY A 100 -16.01 26.95 15.14
N VAL A 101 -16.10 25.89 15.92
CA VAL A 101 -14.97 25.03 16.30
C VAL A 101 -14.42 24.19 15.13
N PHE A 102 -15.22 24.01 14.08
CA PHE A 102 -14.84 23.29 12.87
C PHE A 102 -14.39 24.18 11.70
N ALA A 103 -14.20 25.48 11.93
CA ALA A 103 -13.77 26.41 10.88
C ALA A 103 -12.39 26.10 10.29
N LYS A 104 -11.49 25.50 11.08
CA LYS A 104 -10.12 25.14 10.65
C LYS A 104 -10.07 23.79 9.92
N VAL A 105 -10.72 22.79 10.48
CA VAL A 105 -10.87 21.46 9.88
C VAL A 105 -12.37 21.16 9.93
N PRO A 106 -13.04 21.11 8.77
CA PRO A 106 -14.48 20.88 8.72
C PRO A 106 -14.84 19.47 9.17
N ALA A 107 -16.07 19.28 9.62
CA ALA A 107 -16.63 17.97 9.89
C ALA A 107 -17.69 17.62 8.84
N GLU A 108 -17.62 16.42 8.30
CA GLU A 108 -18.59 15.85 7.39
C GLU A 108 -19.58 14.96 8.15
N VAL A 109 -20.88 15.22 8.01
CA VAL A 109 -21.94 14.36 8.55
C VAL A 109 -22.38 13.42 7.44
N SER A 110 -22.09 12.13 7.60
CA SER A 110 -22.36 11.13 6.57
C SER A 110 -22.75 9.78 7.15
N PHE A 111 -23.51 9.02 6.39
CA PHE A 111 -23.62 7.58 6.59
C PHE A 111 -22.48 6.90 5.83
N MET A 112 -21.78 6.01 6.50
CA MET A 112 -20.79 5.09 5.90
C MET A 112 -21.15 3.65 6.27
N ASP A 113 -21.11 2.76 5.27
CA ASP A 113 -21.17 1.34 5.56
C ASP A 113 -19.84 0.81 6.15
N ASP A 114 -19.81 -0.44 6.59
CA ASP A 114 -18.66 -1.02 7.26
C ASP A 114 -17.38 -0.98 6.41
N ASN A 115 -17.50 -1.19 5.10
CA ASN A 115 -16.35 -1.14 4.18
C ASN A 115 -15.84 0.29 4.03
N CYS A 116 -16.74 1.23 3.78
CA CYS A 116 -16.38 2.64 3.62
C CYS A 116 -15.73 3.17 4.90
N ALA A 117 -16.31 2.92 6.07
CA ALA A 117 -15.77 3.34 7.35
C ALA A 117 -14.38 2.76 7.61
N ALA A 118 -14.16 1.47 7.28
CA ALA A 118 -12.85 0.84 7.40
C ALA A 118 -11.82 1.48 6.45
N TRP A 119 -12.18 1.69 5.19
CA TRP A 119 -11.27 2.24 4.19
C TRP A 119 -10.96 3.71 4.40
N SER A 120 -11.87 4.46 5.05
CA SER A 120 -11.70 5.88 5.38
C SER A 120 -11.09 6.12 6.78
N TYR A 121 -10.55 5.08 7.43
CA TYR A 121 -9.99 5.16 8.80
C TYR A 121 -10.99 5.68 9.85
N ALA A 122 -12.29 5.55 9.57
CA ALA A 122 -13.40 6.05 10.40
C ALA A 122 -14.19 4.94 11.10
N ARG A 123 -13.58 3.74 11.22
CA ARG A 123 -14.20 2.62 11.95
C ARG A 123 -14.02 2.81 13.46
N PRO A 124 -15.07 2.71 14.28
CA PRO A 124 -14.96 2.82 15.73
C PRO A 124 -13.98 1.79 16.30
N GLN A 125 -13.03 2.26 17.10
CA GLN A 125 -12.10 1.43 17.87
C GLN A 125 -12.71 1.08 19.24
N THR A 126 -13.59 1.94 19.74
CA THR A 126 -14.36 1.72 20.98
C THR A 126 -15.85 1.90 20.66
N GLY A 127 -16.68 1.01 21.18
CA GLY A 127 -18.10 1.01 20.91
C GLY A 127 -18.47 0.26 19.62
N HIS A 128 -19.45 0.77 18.88
CA HIS A 128 -19.94 0.17 17.63
C HIS A 128 -20.34 1.25 16.62
N ALA A 129 -20.45 0.87 15.34
CA ALA A 129 -20.99 1.74 14.31
C ALA A 129 -22.46 2.09 14.59
N PRO A 130 -22.95 3.27 14.14
CA PRO A 130 -24.33 3.69 14.38
C PRO A 130 -25.31 2.72 13.72
N LYS A 131 -26.21 2.10 14.50
CA LYS A 131 -27.15 1.08 14.01
C LYS A 131 -28.54 1.63 13.78
N SER A 132 -29.00 2.53 14.64
CA SER A 132 -30.37 3.01 14.60
C SER A 132 -30.53 4.39 15.24
N GLY A 133 -31.63 5.09 14.88
CA GLY A 133 -31.99 6.37 15.47
C GLY A 133 -30.89 7.43 15.34
N LYS A 134 -30.74 8.24 16.36
CA LYS A 134 -29.78 9.33 16.46
C LYS A 134 -28.46 8.86 17.13
N GLU A 135 -27.97 7.67 16.79
CA GLU A 135 -26.64 7.22 17.17
C GLU A 135 -25.59 7.88 16.25
N VAL A 136 -24.45 8.23 16.85
CA VAL A 136 -23.33 8.87 16.14
C VAL A 136 -22.01 8.25 16.57
N THR A 137 -21.05 8.21 15.64
CA THR A 137 -19.64 7.93 15.94
C THR A 137 -18.76 9.01 15.31
N MET A 138 -17.65 9.36 15.97
CA MET A 138 -16.72 10.38 15.49
C MET A 138 -15.33 10.17 16.07
N ASP A 139 -14.36 10.91 15.56
CA ASP A 139 -13.00 10.88 16.08
C ASP A 139 -12.84 11.65 17.41
N THR A 140 -11.79 11.32 18.18
CA THR A 140 -11.50 11.96 19.46
C THR A 140 -11.16 13.45 19.33
N GLY A 141 -10.70 13.91 18.16
CA GLY A 141 -10.47 15.33 17.86
C GLY A 141 -11.77 16.11 17.79
N ALA A 142 -12.78 15.58 17.08
CA ALA A 142 -14.12 16.17 17.01
C ALA A 142 -14.79 16.23 18.39
N LEU A 143 -14.69 15.16 19.19
CA LEU A 143 -15.19 15.15 20.58
C LEU A 143 -14.54 16.24 21.42
N LYS A 144 -13.22 16.40 21.33
CA LYS A 144 -12.47 17.42 22.03
C LYS A 144 -12.88 18.83 21.62
N LEU A 145 -13.09 19.08 20.31
CA LEU A 145 -13.55 20.37 19.80
C LEU A 145 -14.96 20.72 20.32
N LEU A 146 -15.83 19.72 20.48
CA LEU A 146 -17.18 19.86 21.03
C LEU A 146 -17.19 19.93 22.57
N GLY A 147 -16.06 19.72 23.24
CA GLY A 147 -15.97 19.68 24.69
C GLY A 147 -16.66 18.46 25.34
N VAL A 148 -16.79 17.36 24.59
CA VAL A 148 -17.43 16.13 25.05
C VAL A 148 -16.36 15.08 25.39
N GLU A 149 -16.47 14.50 26.58
CA GLU A 149 -15.63 13.37 26.95
C GLU A 149 -16.03 12.09 26.16
N PRO A 150 -15.04 11.28 25.73
CA PRO A 150 -15.29 10.04 24.99
C PRO A 150 -15.89 8.97 25.90
N LYS A 151 -17.20 9.02 26.10
CA LYS A 151 -18.00 8.09 26.92
C LYS A 151 -19.20 7.59 26.14
N LEU A 152 -19.35 6.25 26.05
CA LEU A 152 -20.52 5.65 25.41
C LEU A 152 -21.81 6.14 26.05
N GLY A 153 -22.80 6.50 25.21
CA GLY A 153 -24.07 7.03 25.64
C GLY A 153 -24.08 8.54 25.92
N ALA A 154 -22.94 9.26 25.78
CA ALA A 154 -22.91 10.72 25.90
C ALA A 154 -23.85 11.38 24.89
N GLN A 155 -24.56 12.41 25.33
CA GLN A 155 -25.45 13.18 24.46
C GLN A 155 -24.68 14.32 23.81
N ILE A 156 -24.75 14.43 22.49
CA ILE A 156 -24.02 15.42 21.69
C ILE A 156 -25.03 16.18 20.82
N THR A 157 -25.12 17.47 21.02
CA THR A 157 -25.95 18.33 20.16
C THR A 157 -25.08 18.87 19.03
N LEU A 158 -25.47 18.61 17.80
CA LEU A 158 -24.79 19.05 16.58
C LEU A 158 -25.73 19.98 15.79
N THR A 159 -25.18 21.12 15.38
CA THR A 159 -25.81 22.01 14.40
C THR A 159 -24.99 21.92 13.11
N PHE A 160 -25.59 21.44 12.04
CA PHE A 160 -24.95 21.25 10.76
C PHE A 160 -25.78 21.75 9.60
N THR A 161 -25.13 22.16 8.53
CA THR A 161 -25.75 22.58 7.29
C THR A 161 -26.12 21.36 6.47
N VAL A 162 -27.42 21.16 6.19
CA VAL A 162 -27.93 20.07 5.34
C VAL A 162 -27.84 20.49 3.88
N GLY A 163 -27.33 19.64 3.03
CA GLY A 163 -27.13 19.89 1.59
C GLY A 163 -25.73 20.36 1.23
N ASP A 164 -25.55 20.72 -0.04
CA ASP A 164 -24.30 21.27 -0.57
C ASP A 164 -24.38 22.79 -0.66
N LYS A 165 -23.26 23.49 -0.51
CA LYS A 165 -23.15 24.96 -0.62
C LYS A 165 -23.65 25.53 -1.95
N SER A 166 -23.74 24.69 -2.99
CA SER A 166 -24.30 25.06 -4.30
C SER A 166 -25.83 25.03 -4.38
N GLN A 167 -26.53 24.58 -3.32
CA GLN A 167 -27.97 24.39 -3.26
C GLN A 167 -28.59 25.21 -2.13
N THR A 168 -29.92 25.24 -2.08
CA THR A 168 -30.66 25.80 -0.95
C THR A 168 -30.37 24.93 0.30
N ALA A 169 -29.39 25.33 1.09
CA ALA A 169 -29.01 24.63 2.31
C ALA A 169 -29.81 25.20 3.50
N TYR A 170 -30.05 24.38 4.51
CA TYR A 170 -30.64 24.81 5.77
C TYR A 170 -29.87 24.24 6.96
N GLU A 171 -29.91 24.96 8.08
CA GLU A 171 -29.31 24.48 9.33
C GLU A 171 -30.27 23.51 10.05
N LYS A 172 -29.69 22.40 10.51
CA LYS A 172 -30.39 21.41 11.33
C LYS A 172 -29.64 21.19 12.63
N THR A 173 -30.40 21.27 13.74
CA THR A 173 -29.86 20.97 15.07
C THR A 173 -30.54 19.73 15.61
N ASP A 174 -29.73 18.73 15.97
CA ASP A 174 -30.23 17.49 16.57
C ASP A 174 -29.29 17.03 17.68
N THR A 175 -29.84 16.28 18.64
CA THR A 175 -29.10 15.66 19.71
C THR A 175 -28.92 14.18 19.43
N PHE A 176 -27.69 13.73 19.50
CA PHE A 176 -27.26 12.37 19.18
C PHE A 176 -26.67 11.67 20.42
N THR A 177 -26.72 10.34 20.40
CA THR A 177 -26.08 9.50 21.41
C THR A 177 -24.79 8.93 20.85
N LEU A 178 -23.66 9.12 21.55
CA LEU A 178 -22.36 8.61 21.14
C LEU A 178 -22.32 7.08 21.26
N ALA A 179 -22.25 6.38 20.12
CA ALA A 179 -22.20 4.92 20.02
C ALA A 179 -20.77 4.36 19.94
N GLY A 180 -19.82 5.21 19.58
CA GLY A 180 -18.41 4.82 19.51
C GLY A 180 -17.52 5.92 18.98
N TRP A 181 -16.21 5.70 19.04
CA TRP A 181 -15.21 6.65 18.56
C TRP A 181 -13.93 5.93 18.14
N TRP A 182 -13.07 6.68 17.41
CA TRP A 182 -11.69 6.28 17.06
C TRP A 182 -10.73 7.45 17.32
N GLU A 183 -9.44 7.13 17.38
CA GLU A 183 -8.41 8.16 17.57
C GLU A 183 -8.31 9.10 16.36
N TYR A 184 -8.21 10.40 16.66
CA TYR A 184 -8.06 11.43 15.64
C TYR A 184 -6.74 11.28 14.89
N ASP A 185 -6.83 11.39 13.60
CA ASP A 185 -5.68 11.43 12.70
C ASP A 185 -5.42 12.85 12.22
N GLU A 186 -4.33 13.46 12.66
CA GLU A 186 -3.94 14.83 12.29
C GLU A 186 -3.71 15.03 10.78
N LEU A 187 -3.51 13.94 10.04
CA LEU A 187 -3.39 13.97 8.57
C LEU A 187 -4.74 13.96 7.86
N SER A 188 -5.81 13.64 8.55
CA SER A 188 -7.16 13.61 7.96
C SER A 188 -7.59 15.01 7.50
N PRO A 189 -8.12 15.14 6.27
CA PRO A 189 -8.56 16.43 5.74
C PRO A 189 -9.85 16.94 6.38
N VAL A 190 -10.62 16.06 7.02
CA VAL A 190 -11.92 16.36 7.65
C VAL A 190 -12.11 15.50 8.90
N HIS A 191 -12.94 15.97 9.82
CA HIS A 191 -13.51 15.12 10.85
C HIS A 191 -14.72 14.36 10.29
N TYR A 192 -14.74 13.03 10.44
CA TYR A 192 -15.91 12.27 10.05
C TYR A 192 -16.87 12.11 11.23
N ILE A 193 -18.13 12.50 11.01
CA ILE A 193 -19.26 12.28 11.92
C ILE A 193 -20.18 11.27 11.26
N ASN A 194 -20.04 10.01 11.64
CA ASN A 194 -20.83 8.93 11.06
C ASN A 194 -22.15 8.77 11.79
N ILE A 195 -23.24 8.73 11.04
CA ILE A 195 -24.61 8.58 11.52
C ILE A 195 -25.23 7.28 11.03
N SER A 196 -26.38 6.91 11.60
CA SER A 196 -27.09 5.71 11.16
C SER A 196 -27.73 5.92 9.78
N GLN A 197 -27.86 4.82 9.01
CA GLN A 197 -28.53 4.84 7.71
C GLN A 197 -29.97 5.35 7.81
N LYS A 198 -30.70 4.94 8.85
CA LYS A 198 -32.09 5.37 9.07
C LYS A 198 -32.20 6.88 9.29
N TYR A 199 -31.25 7.46 10.04
CA TYR A 199 -31.24 8.92 10.24
C TYR A 199 -30.89 9.63 8.94
N ALA A 200 -29.92 9.17 8.16
CA ALA A 200 -29.58 9.74 6.86
C ALA A 200 -30.79 9.73 5.90
N GLN A 201 -31.53 8.62 5.85
CA GLN A 201 -32.74 8.49 5.04
C GLN A 201 -33.89 9.45 5.51
N ALA A 202 -34.04 9.60 6.82
CA ALA A 202 -35.04 10.55 7.36
C ALA A 202 -34.71 12.00 6.98
N VAL A 203 -33.46 12.42 7.12
CA VAL A 203 -33.00 13.76 6.72
C VAL A 203 -33.14 13.96 5.21
N GLN A 204 -32.86 12.92 4.42
CA GLN A 204 -33.04 12.96 2.95
C GLN A 204 -34.50 13.17 2.56
N ALA A 205 -35.44 12.52 3.26
CA ALA A 205 -36.89 12.72 3.04
C ALA A 205 -37.32 14.14 3.41
N GLU A 206 -36.83 14.68 4.52
CA GLU A 206 -37.10 16.09 4.92
C GLU A 206 -36.52 17.06 3.89
N ALA A 207 -35.30 16.86 3.44
CA ALA A 207 -34.64 17.69 2.44
C ALA A 207 -35.38 17.66 1.09
N ALA A 208 -35.83 16.48 0.66
CA ALA A 208 -36.65 16.34 -0.55
C ALA A 208 -38.00 17.09 -0.44
N ALA A 209 -38.67 17.04 0.73
CA ALA A 209 -39.86 17.81 0.99
C ALA A 209 -39.61 19.33 0.97
N ALA A 210 -38.41 19.78 1.29
CA ALA A 210 -37.95 21.17 1.18
C ALA A 210 -37.46 21.55 -0.24
N GLY A 211 -37.58 20.65 -1.23
CA GLY A 211 -37.18 20.90 -2.62
C GLY A 211 -35.69 20.79 -2.89
N LEU A 212 -34.91 20.23 -1.96
CA LEU A 212 -33.49 19.95 -2.16
C LEU A 212 -33.28 18.72 -3.06
N LYS A 213 -32.19 18.73 -3.83
CA LYS A 213 -31.76 17.56 -4.61
C LYS A 213 -31.40 16.41 -3.68
N PRO A 214 -31.42 15.16 -4.17
CA PRO A 214 -30.90 14.00 -3.44
C PRO A 214 -29.50 14.24 -2.92
N PHE A 215 -29.22 13.71 -1.73
CA PHE A 215 -27.87 13.80 -1.17
C PHE A 215 -26.87 13.04 -2.04
N ARG A 216 -25.66 13.55 -2.06
CA ARG A 216 -24.52 12.92 -2.73
C ARG A 216 -24.24 11.55 -2.11
N THR A 217 -24.33 10.52 -2.93
CA THR A 217 -23.89 9.16 -2.58
C THR A 217 -22.68 8.79 -3.42
N ASP A 218 -21.60 8.50 -2.75
CA ASP A 218 -20.33 8.07 -3.36
C ASP A 218 -20.16 6.58 -3.11
N LEU A 219 -19.76 5.83 -4.15
CA LEU A 219 -19.45 4.42 -4.07
C LEU A 219 -17.93 4.22 -4.17
N ASN A 220 -17.28 4.01 -3.04
CA ASN A 220 -15.89 3.65 -2.97
C ASN A 220 -15.69 2.22 -3.45
N VAL A 221 -14.63 1.95 -4.21
CA VAL A 221 -14.40 0.63 -4.77
C VAL A 221 -12.98 0.11 -4.51
N MET A 222 -12.91 -1.21 -4.32
CA MET A 222 -11.68 -1.98 -4.43
C MET A 222 -11.75 -2.81 -5.70
N LEU A 223 -10.77 -2.66 -6.56
CA LEU A 223 -10.58 -3.46 -7.77
C LEU A 223 -9.74 -4.70 -7.45
N ALA A 224 -9.70 -5.67 -8.35
CA ALA A 224 -8.91 -6.89 -8.14
C ALA A 224 -7.40 -6.59 -7.99
N PHE A 225 -6.90 -5.61 -8.74
CA PHE A 225 -5.51 -5.16 -8.70
C PHE A 225 -5.43 -3.64 -8.73
N PRO A 226 -4.50 -3.00 -7.95
CA PRO A 226 -4.30 -1.55 -7.94
C PRO A 226 -3.41 -1.07 -9.11
N VAL A 227 -3.61 -1.62 -10.31
CA VAL A 227 -2.86 -1.26 -11.52
C VAL A 227 -3.82 -0.69 -12.54
N ASP A 228 -3.47 0.42 -13.20
CA ASP A 228 -4.36 1.11 -14.14
C ASP A 228 -5.77 1.30 -13.58
N ILE A 229 -5.84 1.90 -12.38
CA ILE A 229 -7.10 2.06 -11.64
C ILE A 229 -8.09 2.87 -12.48
N ARG A 230 -7.65 3.98 -13.08
CA ARG A 230 -8.50 4.82 -13.94
C ARG A 230 -9.08 4.01 -15.11
N GLY A 231 -8.24 3.36 -15.90
CA GLY A 231 -8.70 2.58 -17.05
C GLY A 231 -9.57 1.39 -16.68
N GLN A 232 -9.41 0.82 -15.48
CA GLN A 232 -10.33 -0.21 -14.98
C GLN A 232 -11.70 0.39 -14.64
N MET A 233 -11.77 1.56 -13.99
CA MET A 233 -13.02 2.24 -13.65
C MET A 233 -13.75 2.75 -14.90
N GLU A 234 -13.03 3.33 -15.86
CA GLU A 234 -13.58 3.72 -17.17
C GLU A 234 -14.18 2.55 -17.93
N ARG A 235 -13.53 1.38 -17.87
CA ARG A 235 -14.09 0.14 -18.45
C ARG A 235 -15.34 -0.33 -17.73
N VAL A 236 -15.43 -0.18 -16.40
CA VAL A 236 -16.65 -0.51 -15.63
C VAL A 236 -17.81 0.39 -16.09
N ASP A 237 -17.58 1.70 -16.22
CA ASP A 237 -18.62 2.63 -16.71
C ASP A 237 -19.03 2.31 -18.14
N SER A 238 -18.04 2.10 -19.04
CA SER A 238 -18.30 1.76 -20.44
C SER A 238 -19.08 0.46 -20.59
N ASP A 239 -18.71 -0.61 -19.84
CA ASP A 239 -19.37 -1.91 -19.88
C ASP A 239 -20.83 -1.82 -19.37
N LEU A 240 -21.15 -0.86 -18.48
CA LEU A 240 -22.49 -0.60 -17.95
C LEU A 240 -23.27 0.47 -18.74
N GLY A 241 -22.68 1.05 -19.78
CA GLY A 241 -23.30 2.08 -20.60
C GLY A 241 -23.36 3.46 -19.92
N TYR A 242 -22.45 3.72 -18.97
CA TYR A 242 -22.27 5.01 -18.33
C TYR A 242 -21.15 5.82 -18.98
N SER A 243 -21.21 7.15 -18.85
CA SER A 243 -20.15 8.06 -19.27
C SER A 243 -19.48 8.68 -18.06
N TRP A 244 -18.16 8.76 -18.07
CA TRP A 244 -17.39 9.52 -17.05
C TRP A 244 -17.14 10.99 -17.47
N GLU A 245 -17.48 11.35 -18.72
CA GLU A 245 -17.33 12.69 -19.23
C GLU A 245 -18.50 13.58 -18.80
N PRO A 246 -18.25 14.86 -18.42
CA PRO A 246 -19.29 15.76 -17.94
C PRO A 246 -20.47 15.99 -18.90
N ASP A 247 -20.19 15.85 -20.19
CA ASP A 247 -21.18 16.08 -21.28
C ASP A 247 -22.00 14.85 -21.64
N GLY A 248 -21.89 13.76 -20.88
CA GLY A 248 -22.53 12.46 -21.15
C GLY A 248 -24.03 12.35 -20.89
N GLY A 249 -24.72 13.44 -20.57
CA GLY A 249 -26.18 13.46 -20.34
C GLY A 249 -26.61 12.88 -18.98
N GLU A 250 -27.76 12.19 -18.94
CA GLU A 250 -28.33 11.67 -17.68
C GLU A 250 -27.60 10.43 -17.12
N ASN A 251 -26.76 9.78 -17.91
CA ASN A 251 -26.03 8.57 -17.53
C ASN A 251 -24.57 8.83 -17.13
N VAL A 252 -24.27 10.02 -16.61
CA VAL A 252 -22.91 10.37 -16.17
C VAL A 252 -22.64 9.80 -14.79
N VAL A 253 -21.52 9.05 -14.67
CA VAL A 253 -20.97 8.61 -13.39
C VAL A 253 -19.54 9.12 -13.29
N ARG A 254 -19.28 10.09 -12.43
CA ARG A 254 -17.96 10.70 -12.30
C ARG A 254 -17.01 9.79 -11.55
N ILE A 255 -15.80 9.63 -12.08
CA ILE A 255 -14.73 8.80 -11.51
C ILE A 255 -13.77 9.66 -10.69
N GLY A 256 -13.50 9.23 -9.46
CA GLY A 256 -12.40 9.74 -8.64
C GLY A 256 -11.38 8.63 -8.42
N VAL A 257 -10.13 8.84 -8.86
CA VAL A 257 -9.03 7.88 -8.63
C VAL A 257 -8.28 8.25 -7.37
N ASN A 258 -7.90 7.27 -6.58
CA ASN A 258 -7.05 7.52 -5.41
C ASN A 258 -5.57 7.62 -5.83
N TRP A 259 -5.09 8.85 -5.90
CA TRP A 259 -3.71 9.18 -6.27
C TRP A 259 -2.65 8.76 -5.25
N GLY A 260 -3.05 8.22 -4.11
CA GLY A 260 -2.14 7.59 -3.17
C GLY A 260 -1.45 6.35 -3.72
N TYR A 261 -2.10 5.65 -4.67
CA TYR A 261 -1.48 4.52 -5.34
C TYR A 261 -0.44 4.98 -6.36
N THR A 262 0.77 4.43 -6.27
CA THR A 262 1.87 4.74 -7.21
C THR A 262 1.49 4.44 -8.65
N SER A 263 0.74 3.36 -8.89
CA SER A 263 0.26 2.98 -10.22
C SER A 263 -0.70 4.02 -10.83
N ALA A 264 -1.50 4.69 -10.01
CA ALA A 264 -2.38 5.75 -10.48
C ALA A 264 -1.58 6.99 -10.92
N ARG A 265 -0.48 7.30 -10.23
CA ARG A 265 0.42 8.41 -10.59
C ARG A 265 1.22 8.12 -11.86
N LEU A 266 1.72 6.88 -11.99
CA LEU A 266 2.49 6.46 -13.16
C LEU A 266 1.65 6.41 -14.44
N GLY A 267 0.32 6.24 -14.34
CA GLY A 267 -0.58 6.15 -15.50
C GLY A 267 -0.80 7.47 -16.25
N GLU A 268 -0.64 8.63 -15.58
CA GLU A 268 -0.97 9.95 -16.18
C GLU A 268 0.25 10.78 -16.63
N SER A 269 1.47 10.53 -16.12
CA SER A 269 2.59 11.45 -16.34
C SER A 269 3.98 10.83 -16.40
N VAL A 270 4.09 9.51 -16.64
CA VAL A 270 5.43 8.93 -16.74
C VAL A 270 5.99 9.21 -18.11
N ASP A 271 6.82 10.25 -18.19
CA ASP A 271 7.69 10.48 -19.32
C ASP A 271 8.55 9.22 -19.58
N VAL A 272 8.62 8.82 -20.85
CA VAL A 272 9.42 7.67 -21.31
C VAL A 272 10.86 7.78 -20.79
N ALA A 273 11.41 9.00 -20.68
CA ALA A 273 12.75 9.24 -20.15
C ALA A 273 12.88 8.80 -18.67
N THR A 274 11.86 9.02 -17.84
CA THR A 274 11.85 8.59 -16.43
C THR A 274 11.81 7.07 -16.30
N VAL A 275 11.03 6.37 -17.14
CA VAL A 275 11.02 4.90 -17.19
C VAL A 275 12.38 4.36 -17.60
N LEU A 276 12.95 4.92 -18.67
CA LEU A 276 14.28 4.51 -19.15
C LEU A 276 15.37 4.76 -18.12
N ALA A 277 15.32 5.90 -17.41
CA ALA A 277 16.26 6.19 -16.32
C ALA A 277 16.13 5.18 -15.16
N GLY A 278 14.91 4.81 -14.78
CA GLY A 278 14.66 3.77 -13.76
C GLY A 278 15.18 2.40 -14.18
N ILE A 279 14.93 2.00 -15.43
CA ILE A 279 15.47 0.74 -15.98
C ILE A 279 17.00 0.78 -16.02
N ALA A 280 17.60 1.88 -16.50
CA ALA A 280 19.05 2.04 -16.55
C ALA A 280 19.67 1.95 -15.15
N PHE A 281 19.05 2.56 -14.16
CA PHE A 281 19.48 2.49 -12.76
C PHE A 281 19.39 1.05 -12.21
N LEU A 282 18.31 0.34 -12.48
CA LEU A 282 18.15 -1.06 -12.10
C LEU A 282 19.23 -1.94 -12.75
N VAL A 283 19.48 -1.76 -14.06
CA VAL A 283 20.54 -2.49 -14.78
C VAL A 283 21.92 -2.19 -14.17
N LEU A 284 22.20 -0.94 -13.83
CA LEU A 284 23.47 -0.54 -13.17
C LEU A 284 23.65 -1.25 -11.83
N ILE A 285 22.59 -1.32 -11.02
CA ILE A 285 22.60 -2.02 -9.72
C ILE A 285 22.93 -3.52 -9.92
N VAL A 286 22.18 -4.19 -10.81
CA VAL A 286 22.40 -5.62 -11.11
C VAL A 286 23.79 -5.87 -11.65
N PHE A 287 24.28 -5.00 -12.55
CA PHE A 287 25.62 -5.11 -13.13
C PHE A 287 26.72 -4.93 -12.06
N THR A 288 26.55 -3.99 -11.15
CA THR A 288 27.50 -3.80 -10.03
C THR A 288 27.56 -5.05 -9.13
N GLY A 289 26.39 -5.61 -8.78
CA GLY A 289 26.34 -6.88 -8.02
C GLY A 289 27.00 -8.04 -8.75
N TYR A 290 26.74 -8.17 -10.06
CA TYR A 290 27.40 -9.16 -10.90
C TYR A 290 28.93 -9.00 -10.89
N LEU A 291 29.45 -7.78 -11.06
CA LEU A 291 30.90 -7.52 -11.05
C LEU A 291 31.54 -7.88 -9.70
N ILE A 292 30.89 -7.56 -8.58
CA ILE A 292 31.41 -7.90 -7.25
C ILE A 292 31.52 -9.41 -7.11
N ILE A 293 30.44 -10.14 -7.41
CA ILE A 293 30.41 -11.61 -7.33
C ILE A 293 31.41 -12.22 -8.29
N TYR A 294 31.51 -11.75 -9.53
CA TYR A 294 32.43 -12.19 -10.54
C TYR A 294 33.90 -12.05 -10.08
N ASN A 295 34.29 -10.89 -9.56
CA ASN A 295 35.63 -10.63 -9.08
C ASN A 295 36.02 -11.56 -7.92
N ILE A 296 35.12 -11.81 -6.99
CA ILE A 296 35.31 -12.72 -5.85
C ILE A 296 35.53 -14.14 -6.34
N PHE A 297 34.71 -14.62 -7.30
CA PHE A 297 34.87 -15.94 -7.87
C PHE A 297 36.14 -16.05 -8.71
N GLN A 298 36.51 -15.04 -9.45
CA GLN A 298 37.77 -15.03 -10.23
C GLN A 298 38.98 -15.18 -9.32
N ILE A 299 39.09 -14.43 -8.24
CA ILE A 299 40.15 -14.53 -7.25
C ILE A 299 40.19 -15.94 -6.62
N SER A 300 39.03 -16.49 -6.26
CA SER A 300 38.92 -17.82 -5.67
C SER A 300 39.38 -18.92 -6.62
N VAL A 301 38.93 -18.87 -7.88
CA VAL A 301 39.31 -19.87 -8.91
C VAL A 301 40.78 -19.76 -9.28
N THR A 302 41.33 -18.55 -9.41
CA THR A 302 42.74 -18.33 -9.72
C THR A 302 43.66 -18.93 -8.64
N GLY A 303 43.28 -18.83 -7.37
CA GLY A 303 43.98 -19.47 -6.26
C GLY A 303 43.99 -21.01 -6.31
N ASP A 304 43.03 -21.63 -7.02
CA ASP A 304 42.87 -23.07 -7.15
C ASP A 304 43.45 -23.67 -8.45
N ILE A 305 44.06 -22.87 -9.31
CA ILE A 305 44.56 -23.34 -10.62
C ILE A 305 45.53 -24.53 -10.47
N ARG A 306 46.45 -24.49 -9.50
CA ARG A 306 47.39 -25.59 -9.22
C ARG A 306 46.63 -26.86 -8.81
N TYR A 307 45.64 -26.77 -7.97
CA TYR A 307 44.81 -27.88 -7.52
C TYR A 307 44.01 -28.49 -8.69
N TYR A 308 43.40 -27.67 -9.53
CA TYR A 308 42.67 -28.12 -10.72
C TYR A 308 43.64 -28.74 -11.78
N GLY A 309 44.87 -28.24 -11.88
CA GLY A 309 45.92 -28.83 -12.69
C GLY A 309 46.24 -30.25 -12.23
N LEU A 310 46.45 -30.47 -10.93
CA LEU A 310 46.68 -31.80 -10.34
C LEU A 310 45.46 -32.74 -10.56
N LEU A 311 44.24 -32.27 -10.44
CA LEU A 311 43.07 -33.09 -10.74
C LEU A 311 43.03 -33.53 -12.21
N LYS A 312 43.49 -32.69 -13.13
CA LYS A 312 43.58 -33.00 -14.55
C LYS A 312 44.62 -34.04 -14.87
N THR A 313 45.75 -34.04 -14.14
CA THR A 313 46.82 -35.07 -14.30
C THR A 313 46.35 -36.44 -13.82
N ILE A 314 45.45 -36.53 -12.84
CA ILE A 314 44.84 -37.77 -12.35
C ILE A 314 43.67 -38.25 -13.27
N GLY A 315 43.37 -37.53 -14.37
CA GLY A 315 42.38 -37.94 -15.35
C GLY A 315 40.95 -37.38 -15.15
N VAL A 316 40.78 -36.34 -14.34
CA VAL A 316 39.48 -35.65 -14.20
C VAL A 316 39.14 -34.89 -15.50
N THR A 317 37.99 -35.16 -16.08
CA THR A 317 37.54 -34.52 -17.33
C THR A 317 37.16 -33.06 -17.11
N PRO A 318 37.25 -32.18 -18.13
CA PRO A 318 36.80 -30.78 -18.02
C PRO A 318 35.33 -30.63 -17.63
N ARG A 319 34.47 -31.59 -18.01
CA ARG A 319 33.05 -31.59 -17.60
C ARG A 319 32.88 -31.89 -16.11
N GLN A 320 33.65 -32.77 -15.56
CA GLN A 320 33.66 -33.09 -14.12
C GLN A 320 34.20 -31.92 -13.32
N LEU A 321 35.26 -31.26 -13.79
CA LEU A 321 35.84 -30.07 -13.15
C LEU A 321 34.81 -28.91 -13.09
N ARG A 322 34.15 -28.60 -14.21
CA ARG A 322 33.07 -27.59 -14.19
C ARG A 322 31.96 -27.95 -13.20
N ARG A 323 31.64 -29.21 -13.04
CA ARG A 323 30.63 -29.67 -12.09
C ARG A 323 31.07 -29.47 -10.64
N ILE A 324 32.37 -29.73 -10.33
CA ILE A 324 32.93 -29.47 -9.01
C ILE A 324 32.83 -27.99 -8.67
N ILE A 325 33.27 -27.11 -9.57
CA ILE A 325 33.21 -25.65 -9.39
C ILE A 325 31.80 -25.17 -9.20
N ARG A 326 30.82 -25.64 -10.00
CA ARG A 326 29.40 -25.28 -9.84
C ARG A 326 28.86 -25.70 -8.48
N TRP A 327 29.20 -26.92 -7.99
CA TRP A 327 28.74 -27.36 -6.68
C TRP A 327 29.35 -26.52 -5.56
N GLN A 328 30.60 -26.13 -5.65
CA GLN A 328 31.25 -25.24 -4.71
C GLN A 328 30.57 -23.86 -4.70
N ALA A 329 30.34 -23.30 -5.89
CA ALA A 329 29.62 -22.03 -6.02
C ALA A 329 28.23 -22.06 -5.38
N ILE A 330 27.44 -23.12 -5.66
CA ILE A 330 26.11 -23.28 -5.08
C ILE A 330 26.16 -23.38 -3.55
N LEU A 331 27.14 -24.12 -2.99
CA LEU A 331 27.26 -24.25 -1.54
C LEU A 331 27.67 -22.93 -0.87
N LEU A 332 28.58 -22.16 -1.47
CA LEU A 332 28.98 -20.85 -0.97
C LEU A 332 27.80 -19.85 -1.06
N TRP A 333 27.06 -19.87 -2.17
CA TRP A 333 25.87 -19.05 -2.35
C TRP A 333 24.77 -19.43 -1.35
N ALA A 334 24.48 -20.72 -1.17
CA ALA A 334 23.48 -21.20 -0.23
C ALA A 334 23.80 -20.88 1.24
N ALA A 335 25.07 -20.68 1.57
CA ALA A 335 25.49 -20.23 2.90
C ALA A 335 25.46 -18.70 3.02
N GLY A 336 25.94 -17.96 2.02
CA GLY A 336 26.07 -16.51 2.07
C GLY A 336 24.78 -15.76 1.86
N LEU A 337 23.94 -16.22 0.90
CA LEU A 337 22.71 -15.50 0.55
C LEU A 337 21.71 -15.40 1.71
N PRO A 338 21.32 -16.48 2.42
CA PRO A 338 20.36 -16.35 3.50
C PRO A 338 20.86 -15.44 4.63
N LEU A 339 22.15 -15.49 4.95
CA LEU A 339 22.75 -14.60 5.94
C LEU A 339 22.65 -13.13 5.49
N GLY A 340 22.99 -12.87 4.22
CA GLY A 340 22.89 -11.53 3.65
C GLY A 340 21.47 -10.99 3.60
N LEU A 341 20.49 -11.81 3.22
CA LEU A 341 19.09 -11.44 3.20
C LEU A 341 18.54 -11.10 4.61
N LEU A 342 18.82 -11.95 5.60
CA LEU A 342 18.36 -11.73 6.97
C LEU A 342 18.96 -10.47 7.60
N LEU A 343 20.29 -10.33 7.48
CA LEU A 343 20.99 -9.17 8.01
C LEU A 343 20.62 -7.90 7.24
N GLY A 344 20.49 -7.99 5.91
CA GLY A 344 20.11 -6.86 5.05
C GLY A 344 18.71 -6.36 5.33
N TYR A 345 17.74 -7.26 5.54
CA TYR A 345 16.40 -6.88 5.95
C TYR A 345 16.41 -6.22 7.33
N GLY A 346 17.13 -6.79 8.31
CA GLY A 346 17.25 -6.20 9.65
C GLY A 346 17.88 -4.80 9.64
N VAL A 347 18.95 -4.61 8.88
CA VAL A 347 19.60 -3.30 8.70
C VAL A 347 18.65 -2.33 7.99
N GLY A 348 18.00 -2.75 6.89
CA GLY A 348 17.06 -1.93 6.15
C GLY A 348 15.87 -1.50 7.01
N ALA A 349 15.29 -2.44 7.76
CA ALA A 349 14.19 -2.15 8.68
C ALA A 349 14.60 -1.18 9.80
N GLY A 350 15.80 -1.33 10.37
CA GLY A 350 16.32 -0.41 11.38
C GLY A 350 16.67 0.97 10.83
N MET A 351 17.08 1.07 9.56
CA MET A 351 17.37 2.36 8.91
C MET A 351 16.11 3.10 8.46
N THR A 352 15.03 2.39 8.15
CA THR A 352 13.80 3.00 7.66
C THR A 352 13.30 4.16 8.53
N PRO A 353 13.12 4.03 9.86
CA PRO A 353 12.65 5.15 10.70
C PRO A 353 13.62 6.31 10.72
N VAL A 354 14.93 6.06 10.64
CA VAL A 354 15.96 7.13 10.63
C VAL A 354 15.88 7.92 9.33
N VAL A 355 15.70 7.25 8.19
CA VAL A 355 15.54 7.90 6.88
C VAL A 355 14.20 8.64 6.84
N MET A 356 13.12 8.01 7.31
CA MET A 356 11.79 8.62 7.34
C MET A 356 11.72 9.87 8.19
N ALA A 357 12.40 9.92 9.34
CA ALA A 357 12.47 11.10 10.19
C ALA A 357 13.10 12.34 9.51
N ARG A 358 13.80 12.15 8.39
CA ARG A 358 14.38 13.23 7.56
C ARG A 358 13.49 13.63 6.37
N THR A 359 12.37 12.97 6.17
CA THR A 359 11.41 13.29 5.12
C THR A 359 10.24 14.09 5.67
N THR A 360 9.65 14.96 4.84
CA THR A 360 8.51 15.81 5.23
C THR A 360 7.24 15.01 5.54
N PHE A 361 7.14 13.77 5.06
CA PHE A 361 6.00 12.87 5.29
C PHE A 361 6.28 11.78 6.34
N GLY A 362 7.48 11.78 6.93
CA GLY A 362 7.88 10.75 7.91
C GLY A 362 7.38 10.95 9.33
N ALA A 363 6.84 12.13 9.66
CA ALA A 363 6.29 12.40 10.98
C ALA A 363 4.99 11.59 11.18
N GLY A 364 5.06 10.53 11.99
CA GLY A 364 3.90 9.70 12.35
C GLY A 364 3.55 8.56 11.39
N VAL A 365 4.28 8.39 10.28
CA VAL A 365 4.06 7.28 9.33
C VAL A 365 5.38 6.61 8.99
N SER A 366 5.70 5.51 9.66
CA SER A 366 6.87 4.69 9.34
C SER A 366 6.45 3.25 9.23
N THR A 367 6.25 2.77 8.00
CA THR A 367 5.91 1.37 7.71
C THR A 367 7.11 0.68 7.09
N VAL A 368 7.51 -0.47 7.66
CA VAL A 368 8.53 -1.32 7.05
C VAL A 368 7.87 -2.23 6.03
N SER A 369 8.32 -2.16 4.78
CA SER A 369 7.77 -3.01 3.73
C SER A 369 8.14 -4.49 3.96
N THR A 370 7.14 -5.35 3.84
CA THR A 370 7.30 -6.81 3.85
C THR A 370 7.12 -7.41 2.44
N SER A 371 7.31 -6.59 1.40
CA SER A 371 7.13 -7.01 0.02
C SER A 371 8.05 -8.17 -0.34
N PRO A 372 7.57 -9.21 -1.03
CA PRO A 372 8.40 -10.32 -1.52
C PRO A 372 9.47 -9.88 -2.52
N LEU A 373 9.34 -8.68 -3.11
CA LEU A 373 10.36 -8.10 -3.99
C LEU A 373 11.71 -7.89 -3.29
N ILE A 374 11.71 -7.73 -1.95
CA ILE A 374 12.94 -7.62 -1.16
C ILE A 374 13.78 -8.89 -1.25
N SER A 375 13.15 -10.05 -1.34
CA SER A 375 13.84 -11.35 -1.43
C SER A 375 14.33 -11.68 -2.85
N LEU A 376 13.91 -10.92 -3.86
CA LEU A 376 14.36 -11.09 -5.25
C LEU A 376 15.58 -10.22 -5.57
N ALA A 377 15.94 -9.27 -4.72
CA ALA A 377 17.13 -8.41 -4.84
C ALA A 377 18.39 -9.18 -4.42
#